data_985625d016aedd381f5e3f750035f986
#
_entry.id   985625d016aedd381f5e3f750035f986
#
_cell.length_a   1.000
_cell.length_b   1.000
_cell.length_c   1.000
_cell.angle_alpha   90.00
_cell.angle_beta   90.00
_cell.angle_gamma   90.00
#
_symmetry.space_group_name_H-M   'P 1'
#
loop_
_entity.id
_entity.type
_entity.pdbx_description
1 polymer ?
#
loop_
_entity_poly.entity_id
_entity_poly.type
_entity_poly.pdbx_seq_one_letter_code
_entity_poly.pdbx_strand_id
1 'polypeptide(L)'
;MRGKKVAIVDDILSTGGTLVDACSAAKTLGASAVYAAVTHCQLLKNARDKVKSCIDKLICTDTILNEYAEVKTGPILRTALQKLL
;
A
#
# COMPACT_ATOMS: atom_id res chain seq x y z
N MET A 1 -11.12 -8.03 -15.36
CA MET A 1 -10.96 -7.78 -13.91
C MET A 1 -12.09 -8.36 -13.07
N ARG A 2 -13.21 -8.68 -13.68
CA ARG A 2 -14.37 -9.22 -12.97
C ARG A 2 -14.04 -10.49 -12.19
N GLY A 3 -14.37 -10.52 -10.89
CA GLY A 3 -14.10 -11.63 -10.00
C GLY A 3 -12.64 -11.84 -9.65
N LYS A 4 -11.74 -10.95 -10.07
CA LYS A 4 -10.32 -11.04 -9.79
C LYS A 4 -9.94 -10.26 -8.55
N LYS A 5 -8.90 -10.75 -7.85
CA LYS A 5 -8.24 -10.00 -6.79
C LYS A 5 -7.20 -9.09 -7.44
N VAL A 6 -7.21 -7.82 -7.07
CA VAL A 6 -6.34 -6.80 -7.66
C VAL A 6 -5.38 -6.29 -6.60
N ALA A 7 -4.10 -6.21 -6.93
CA ALA A 7 -3.09 -5.60 -6.07
C ALA A 7 -2.63 -4.28 -6.69
N ILE A 8 -2.72 -3.23 -5.89
CA ILE A 8 -2.21 -1.90 -6.27
C ILE A 8 -0.85 -1.73 -5.59
N VAL A 9 0.16 -1.37 -6.36
CA VAL A 9 1.52 -1.14 -5.85
C VAL A 9 1.85 0.33 -6.07
N ASP A 10 2.27 1.00 -5.00
CA ASP A 10 2.62 2.42 -5.06
C ASP A 10 3.85 2.68 -4.17
N ASP A 11 4.53 3.79 -4.40
CA ASP A 11 5.71 4.17 -3.61
C ASP A 11 5.33 4.98 -2.37
N ILE A 12 4.37 5.89 -2.48
CA ILE A 12 3.99 6.80 -1.38
C ILE A 12 2.48 6.81 -1.18
N LEU A 13 2.07 6.68 0.07
CA LEU A 13 0.69 6.90 0.51
C LEU A 13 0.69 8.06 1.51
N SER A 14 0.10 9.18 1.15
CA SER A 14 -0.02 10.36 2.03
C SER A 14 -1.47 10.65 2.38
N THR A 15 -2.23 11.27 1.48
CA THR A 15 -3.65 11.58 1.72
C THR A 15 -4.58 10.43 1.36
N GLY A 16 -4.13 9.48 0.57
CA GLY A 16 -4.92 8.33 0.14
C GLY A 16 -5.79 8.55 -1.09
N GLY A 17 -5.83 9.77 -1.64
CA GLY A 17 -6.70 10.09 -2.76
C GLY A 17 -6.43 9.25 -4.00
N THR A 18 -5.17 9.19 -4.43
CA THR A 18 -4.77 8.41 -5.62
C THR A 18 -5.07 6.92 -5.43
N LEU A 19 -4.77 6.37 -4.25
CA LEU A 19 -5.01 4.98 -3.95
C LEU A 19 -6.51 4.64 -3.96
N VAL A 20 -7.33 5.51 -3.39
CA VAL A 20 -8.78 5.33 -3.37
C VAL A 20 -9.36 5.41 -4.77
N ASP A 21 -8.87 6.33 -5.61
CA ASP A 21 -9.31 6.44 -7.00
C ASP A 21 -9.00 5.15 -7.78
N ALA A 22 -7.80 4.61 -7.62
CA ALA A 22 -7.43 3.35 -8.25
C ALA A 22 -8.27 2.18 -7.75
N CYS A 23 -8.54 2.14 -6.45
CA CYS A 23 -9.40 1.12 -5.84
C CYS A 23 -10.83 1.19 -6.39
N SER A 24 -11.40 2.38 -6.46
CA SER A 24 -12.75 2.58 -6.99
C SER A 24 -12.83 2.15 -8.45
N ALA A 25 -11.83 2.47 -9.26
CA ALA A 25 -11.77 2.04 -10.65
C ALA A 25 -11.73 0.52 -10.76
N ALA A 26 -10.91 -0.15 -9.94
CA ALA A 26 -10.83 -1.60 -9.94
C ALA A 26 -12.15 -2.25 -9.56
N LYS A 27 -12.83 -1.74 -8.53
CA LYS A 27 -14.13 -2.28 -8.09
C LYS A 27 -15.21 -2.03 -9.13
N THR A 28 -15.20 -0.90 -9.79
CA THR A 28 -16.13 -0.60 -10.89
C THR A 28 -15.95 -1.59 -12.04
N LEU A 29 -14.73 -2.04 -12.31
CA LEU A 29 -14.44 -3.04 -13.32
C LEU A 29 -14.71 -4.48 -12.84
N GLY A 30 -15.23 -4.65 -11.64
CA GLY A 30 -15.67 -5.93 -11.12
C GLY A 30 -14.67 -6.70 -10.27
N ALA A 31 -13.63 -6.05 -9.74
CA ALA A 31 -12.68 -6.72 -8.84
C ALA A 31 -13.40 -7.26 -7.60
N SER A 32 -13.09 -8.49 -7.21
CA SER A 32 -13.67 -9.13 -6.02
C SER A 32 -13.03 -8.64 -4.74
N ALA A 33 -11.75 -8.27 -4.80
CA ALA A 33 -11.01 -7.69 -3.67
C ALA A 33 -9.91 -6.81 -4.21
N VAL A 34 -9.54 -5.77 -3.45
CA VAL A 34 -8.45 -4.86 -3.79
C VAL A 34 -7.50 -4.79 -2.61
N TYR A 35 -6.24 -5.13 -2.86
CA TYR A 35 -5.15 -5.05 -1.90
C TYR A 35 -4.20 -3.94 -2.32
N ALA A 36 -3.51 -3.34 -1.38
CA ALA A 36 -2.51 -2.33 -1.68
C ALA A 36 -1.20 -2.66 -0.97
N ALA A 37 -0.10 -2.49 -1.69
CA ALA A 37 1.25 -2.61 -1.16
C ALA A 37 1.99 -1.31 -1.42
N VAL A 38 2.41 -0.62 -0.37
CA VAL A 38 3.00 0.72 -0.44
C VAL A 38 4.32 0.75 0.31
N THR A 39 5.33 1.37 -0.29
CA THR A 39 6.64 1.48 0.35
C THR A 39 6.62 2.52 1.48
N HIS A 40 6.13 3.71 1.23
CA HIS A 40 6.17 4.82 2.20
C HIS A 40 4.75 5.24 2.60
N CYS A 41 4.28 4.73 3.74
CA CYS A 41 2.95 5.06 4.27
C CYS A 41 3.02 6.20 5.27
N GLN A 42 2.71 7.41 4.85
CA GLN A 42 2.67 8.58 5.73
C GLN A 42 1.34 8.75 6.44
N LEU A 43 0.25 8.37 5.81
CA LEU A 43 -1.10 8.38 6.39
C LEU A 43 -1.51 9.76 6.92
N LEU A 44 -1.35 10.78 6.08
CA LEU A 44 -1.72 12.15 6.42
C LEU A 44 -3.23 12.36 6.37
N LYS A 45 -3.71 13.34 7.16
CA LYS A 45 -5.11 13.74 7.20
C LYS A 45 -6.02 12.53 7.46
N ASN A 46 -7.05 12.35 6.65
CA ASN A 46 -8.03 11.26 6.77
C ASN A 46 -7.65 10.04 5.94
N ALA A 47 -6.36 9.85 5.65
CA ALA A 47 -5.91 8.76 4.78
C ALA A 47 -6.33 7.38 5.30
N ARG A 48 -6.25 7.15 6.62
CA ARG A 48 -6.69 5.87 7.21
C ARG A 48 -8.14 5.57 6.91
N ASP A 49 -9.01 6.54 7.09
CA ASP A 49 -10.45 6.35 6.87
C ASP A 49 -10.75 6.14 5.39
N LYS A 50 -10.10 6.92 4.52
CA LYS A 50 -10.25 6.77 3.06
C LYS A 50 -9.82 5.39 2.59
N VAL A 51 -8.67 4.92 3.06
CA VAL A 51 -8.14 3.61 2.69
C VAL A 51 -9.05 2.50 3.20
N LYS A 52 -9.48 2.55 4.45
CA LYS A 52 -10.38 1.55 5.03
C LYS A 52 -11.71 1.47 4.30
N SER A 53 -12.18 2.56 3.72
CA SER A 53 -13.47 2.58 3.02
C SER A 53 -13.44 1.79 1.71
N CYS A 54 -12.29 1.55 1.13
CA CYS A 54 -12.17 0.92 -0.20
C CYS A 54 -11.23 -0.28 -0.23
N ILE A 55 -10.06 -0.18 0.37
CA ILE A 55 -9.00 -1.19 0.31
C ILE A 55 -9.31 -2.32 1.30
N ASP A 56 -9.28 -3.57 0.82
CA ASP A 56 -9.54 -4.74 1.66
C ASP A 56 -8.37 -5.07 2.57
N LYS A 57 -7.13 -4.84 2.10
CA LYS A 57 -5.93 -4.97 2.93
C LYS A 57 -4.84 -4.04 2.44
N LEU A 58 -4.22 -3.33 3.37
CA LEU A 58 -3.06 -2.47 3.12
C LEU A 58 -1.82 -3.07 3.78
N ILE A 59 -0.75 -3.18 3.01
CA ILE A 59 0.55 -3.63 3.49
C ILE A 59 1.56 -2.53 3.21
N CYS A 60 2.32 -2.14 4.21
CA CYS A 60 3.35 -1.10 4.08
C CYS A 60 4.70 -1.62 4.53
N THR A 61 5.78 -0.96 4.09
CA THR A 61 7.10 -1.19 4.67
C THR A 61 7.26 -0.37 5.95
N ASP A 62 8.35 -0.61 6.66
CA ASP A 62 8.66 0.09 7.91
C ASP A 62 9.54 1.34 7.72
N THR A 63 9.65 1.86 6.49
CA THR A 63 10.35 3.13 6.25
C THR A 63 9.74 4.27 7.06
N ILE A 64 8.42 4.19 7.29
CA ILE A 64 7.70 5.10 8.19
C ILE A 64 6.90 4.20 9.14
N LEU A 65 7.08 4.36 10.44
CA LEU A 65 6.36 3.53 11.42
C LEU A 65 4.87 3.83 11.40
N ASN A 66 4.10 2.77 11.24
CA ASN A 66 2.64 2.83 11.24
C ASN A 66 2.08 1.44 11.50
N GLU A 67 0.76 1.34 11.74
CA GLU A 67 0.09 0.08 12.06
C GLU A 67 0.08 -0.94 10.92
N TYR A 68 0.39 -0.53 9.70
CA TYR A 68 0.42 -1.39 8.51
C TYR A 68 1.82 -1.83 8.11
N ALA A 69 2.85 -1.51 8.90
CA ALA A 69 4.24 -1.78 8.58
C ALA A 69 4.58 -3.25 8.80
N GLU A 70 4.22 -4.10 7.85
CA GLU A 70 4.47 -5.55 7.91
C GLU A 70 5.78 -5.95 7.23
N VAL A 71 6.27 -5.16 6.27
CA VAL A 71 7.50 -5.45 5.53
C VAL A 71 8.65 -4.63 6.09
N LYS A 72 9.66 -5.32 6.61
CA LYS A 72 10.83 -4.67 7.20
C LYS A 72 11.88 -4.39 6.13
N THR A 73 12.34 -3.15 6.07
CA THR A 73 13.35 -2.71 5.09
C THR A 73 14.77 -2.90 5.59
N GLY A 74 14.98 -2.99 6.91
CA GLY A 74 16.31 -3.18 7.50
C GLY A 74 17.09 -4.34 6.90
N PRO A 75 16.55 -5.56 6.85
CA PRO A 75 17.24 -6.70 6.25
C PRO A 75 17.59 -6.49 4.77
N ILE A 76 16.71 -5.83 4.01
CA ILE A 76 16.96 -5.54 2.59
C ILE A 76 18.12 -4.57 2.44
N LEU A 77 18.13 -3.49 3.23
CA LEU A 77 19.20 -2.50 3.21
C LEU A 77 20.51 -3.11 3.67
N ARG A 78 20.49 -3.95 4.69
CA ARG A 78 21.67 -4.65 5.17
C ARG A 78 22.32 -5.49 4.08
N THR A 79 21.53 -6.28 3.38
CA THR A 79 22.01 -7.13 2.27
C THR A 79 22.61 -6.28 1.15
N ALA A 80 21.95 -5.18 0.78
CA ALA A 80 22.43 -4.27 -0.25
C ALA A 80 23.77 -3.64 0.15
N LEU A 81 23.89 -3.17 1.39
CA LEU A 81 25.13 -2.57 1.90
C LEU A 81 26.28 -3.59 1.92
N GLN A 82 26.03 -4.83 2.30
CA GLN A 82 27.04 -5.89 2.30
C GLN A 82 27.58 -6.16 0.91
N LYS A 83 26.74 -6.07 -0.12
CA LYS A 83 27.17 -6.24 -1.51
C LYS A 83 28.02 -5.08 -2.02
N LEU A 84 27.80 -3.87 -1.50
CA LEU A 84 28.55 -2.67 -1.89
C LEU A 84 29.90 -2.57 -1.20
N LEU A 85 30.03 -3.14 -0.03
CA LEU A 85 31.26 -3.11 0.78
C LEU A 85 32.13 -4.35 0.50
#